data_5cff8bf108d3a68ab120060123e0f74f
#
_entry.id   5cff8bf108d3a68ab120060123e0f74f
#
_cell.length_a   1.000
_cell.length_b   1.000
_cell.length_c   1.000
_cell.angle_alpha   90.00
_cell.angle_beta   90.00
_cell.angle_gamma   90.00
#
_symmetry.space_group_name_H-M   'P 1'
#
loop_
_entity.id
_entity.type
_entity.pdbx_description
1 polymer ?
#
loop_
_entity_poly.entity_id
_entity_poly.type
_entity_poly.pdbx_seq_one_letter_code
_entity_poly.pdbx_strand_id
1 'polypeptide(L)'
;KTGIAVSGALFFVYTFAASYIIGRNNIKSYGEYLNTIMGKRLAMFTEYVSGIFFAAMFYAMLSATGAVAEEMLSMPYIYGVIIMAAASAVIITGGMKAMEYISIIIVPILIAGICFIGAKSEPKIYIGGNGGSVVLSAVIYVSYNTITAAAIMVNEEKSSKANGIVTGILCAAAMMVMGYMI
;
A
#
# COMPACT_ATOMS: atom_id res chain seq x y z
N LYS A 1 -3.92 -16.91 10.88
CA LYS A 1 -5.28 -16.47 10.55
C LYS A 1 -5.76 -15.30 11.43
N THR A 2 -5.53 -15.32 12.74
CA THR A 2 -5.94 -14.25 13.67
C THR A 2 -5.26 -12.90 13.34
N GLY A 3 -3.97 -12.90 13.01
CA GLY A 3 -3.24 -11.67 12.64
C GLY A 3 -3.81 -10.98 11.39
N ILE A 4 -4.23 -11.75 10.38
CA ILE A 4 -4.82 -11.23 9.14
C ILE A 4 -6.16 -10.55 9.43
N ALA A 5 -7.00 -11.17 10.25
CA ALA A 5 -8.28 -10.60 10.65
C ALA A 5 -8.09 -9.29 11.45
N VAL A 6 -7.12 -9.27 12.37
CA VAL A 6 -6.77 -8.07 13.15
C VAL A 6 -6.24 -6.97 12.23
N SER A 7 -5.34 -7.29 11.31
CA SER A 7 -4.82 -6.32 10.32
C SER A 7 -5.94 -5.74 9.45
N GLY A 8 -6.84 -6.58 8.95
CA GLY A 8 -7.97 -6.14 8.14
C GLY A 8 -8.91 -5.22 8.90
N ALA A 9 -9.25 -5.56 10.15
CA ALA A 9 -10.10 -4.73 10.99
C ALA A 9 -9.45 -3.37 11.32
N LEU A 10 -8.17 -3.36 11.70
CA LEU A 10 -7.44 -2.12 11.97
C LEU A 10 -7.33 -1.23 10.73
N PHE A 11 -7.05 -1.83 9.57
CA PHE A 11 -6.96 -1.08 8.32
C PHE A 11 -8.30 -0.50 7.91
N PHE A 12 -9.40 -1.25 8.09
CA PHE A 12 -10.75 -0.75 7.84
C PHE A 12 -11.08 0.46 8.72
N VAL A 13 -10.85 0.35 10.03
CA VAL A 13 -11.10 1.45 10.99
C VAL A 13 -10.29 2.67 10.60
N TYR A 14 -9.02 2.48 10.26
CA TYR A 14 -8.15 3.57 9.83
C TYR A 14 -8.65 4.23 8.55
N THR A 15 -8.95 3.46 7.50
CA THR A 15 -9.40 3.98 6.21
C THR A 15 -10.71 4.76 6.35
N PHE A 16 -11.63 4.25 7.19
CA PHE A 16 -12.87 4.93 7.51
C PHE A 16 -12.63 6.29 8.22
N ALA A 17 -11.77 6.30 9.25
CA ALA A 17 -11.44 7.51 9.99
C ALA A 17 -10.72 8.54 9.11
N ALA A 18 -9.76 8.10 8.29
CA ALA A 18 -9.04 8.96 7.36
C ALA A 18 -9.99 9.59 6.33
N SER A 19 -10.86 8.79 5.69
CA SER A 19 -11.87 9.31 4.75
C SER A 19 -12.81 10.33 5.39
N TYR A 20 -13.24 10.07 6.62
CA TYR A 20 -14.09 10.99 7.36
C TYR A 20 -13.40 12.34 7.63
N ILE A 21 -12.13 12.31 8.06
CA ILE A 21 -11.33 13.51 8.37
C ILE A 21 -11.07 14.29 7.09
N ILE A 22 -10.65 13.63 6.00
CA ILE A 22 -10.36 14.24 4.70
C ILE A 22 -11.63 14.91 4.15
N GLY A 23 -12.75 14.18 4.13
CA GLY A 23 -14.00 14.70 3.58
C GLY A 23 -14.63 15.82 4.42
N ARG A 24 -14.43 15.83 5.74
CA ARG A 24 -14.97 16.89 6.63
C ARG A 24 -14.17 18.19 6.53
N ASN A 25 -12.85 18.11 6.38
CA ASN A 25 -11.96 19.27 6.43
C ASN A 25 -11.54 19.75 5.03
N ASN A 26 -12.05 19.15 3.95
CA ASN A 26 -11.65 19.45 2.56
C ASN A 26 -10.13 19.47 2.36
N ILE A 27 -9.44 18.49 2.91
CA ILE A 27 -7.99 18.37 2.88
C ILE A 27 -7.54 18.05 1.46
N LYS A 28 -6.55 18.80 0.95
CA LYS A 28 -6.06 18.69 -0.43
C LYS A 28 -4.63 18.18 -0.54
N SER A 29 -3.90 18.06 0.56
CA SER A 29 -2.52 17.60 0.56
C SER A 29 -2.21 16.72 1.76
N TYR A 30 -1.24 15.81 1.59
CA TYR A 30 -0.80 14.91 2.66
C TYR A 30 -0.26 15.68 3.88
N GLY A 31 0.50 16.76 3.64
CA GLY A 31 0.98 17.63 4.73
C GLY A 31 -0.15 18.30 5.50
N GLU A 32 -1.23 18.73 4.82
CA GLU A 32 -2.42 19.31 5.45
C GLU A 32 -3.17 18.26 6.30
N TYR A 33 -3.27 17.02 5.81
CA TYR A 33 -3.83 15.89 6.56
C TYR A 33 -3.07 15.63 7.85
N LEU A 34 -1.75 15.53 7.78
CA LEU A 34 -0.90 15.35 8.96
C LEU A 34 -1.01 16.53 9.94
N ASN A 35 -1.04 17.76 9.40
CA ASN A 35 -1.18 18.96 10.22
C ASN A 35 -2.50 19.00 10.99
N THR A 36 -3.58 18.54 10.39
CA THR A 36 -4.90 18.46 11.01
C THR A 36 -4.94 17.46 12.16
N ILE A 37 -4.18 16.34 12.06
CA ILE A 37 -4.20 15.29 13.08
C ILE A 37 -3.18 15.51 14.18
N MET A 38 -1.97 15.92 13.83
CA MET A 38 -0.80 15.92 14.74
C MET A 38 -0.31 17.33 15.10
N GLY A 39 -0.82 18.36 14.42
CA GLY A 39 -0.32 19.73 14.56
C GLY A 39 0.99 19.98 13.79
N LYS A 40 1.30 21.26 13.54
CA LYS A 40 2.31 21.69 12.56
C LYS A 40 3.72 21.11 12.77
N ARG A 41 4.21 21.00 14.00
CA ARG A 41 5.59 20.54 14.26
C ARG A 41 5.76 19.04 14.00
N LEU A 42 4.83 18.23 14.51
CA LEU A 42 4.86 16.77 14.30
C LEU A 42 4.53 16.41 12.86
N ALA A 43 3.60 17.14 12.23
CA ALA A 43 3.27 16.93 10.82
C ALA A 43 4.50 17.09 9.91
N MET A 44 5.26 18.16 10.08
CA MET A 44 6.47 18.40 9.28
C MET A 44 7.53 17.29 9.46
N PHE A 45 7.73 16.84 10.71
CA PHE A 45 8.65 15.73 10.98
C PHE A 45 8.16 14.43 10.34
N THR A 46 6.87 14.10 10.50
CA THR A 46 6.26 12.89 9.92
C THR A 46 6.28 12.92 8.39
N GLU A 47 6.03 14.06 7.78
CA GLU A 47 6.09 14.24 6.33
C GLU A 47 7.50 13.96 5.78
N TYR A 48 8.53 14.48 6.46
CA TYR A 48 9.93 14.22 6.09
C TYR A 48 10.31 12.74 6.23
N VAL A 49 9.94 12.12 7.36
CA VAL A 49 10.19 10.68 7.59
C VAL A 49 9.43 9.82 6.57
N SER A 50 8.18 10.17 6.25
CA SER A 50 7.40 9.49 5.22
C SER A 50 8.04 9.61 3.84
N GLY A 51 8.62 10.76 3.50
CA GLY A 51 9.36 10.96 2.25
C GLY A 51 10.56 10.01 2.14
N ILE A 52 11.37 9.90 3.20
CA ILE A 52 12.50 8.95 3.25
C ILE A 52 11.98 7.51 3.13
N PHE A 53 10.90 7.18 3.82
CA PHE A 53 10.30 5.86 3.75
C PHE A 53 9.85 5.50 2.34
N PHE A 54 9.15 6.39 1.63
CA PHE A 54 8.75 6.18 0.24
C PHE A 54 9.94 6.03 -0.71
N ALA A 55 11.01 6.80 -0.51
CA ALA A 55 12.23 6.64 -1.29
C ALA A 55 12.88 5.27 -1.06
N ALA A 56 12.94 4.80 0.18
CA ALA A 56 13.45 3.47 0.52
C ALA A 56 12.59 2.34 -0.09
N MET A 57 11.26 2.48 -0.04
CA MET A 57 10.33 1.55 -0.67
C MET A 57 10.51 1.49 -2.18
N PHE A 58 10.67 2.64 -2.84
CA PHE A 58 10.92 2.70 -4.27
C PHE A 58 12.25 2.04 -4.65
N TYR A 59 13.31 2.29 -3.89
CA TYR A 59 14.59 1.62 -4.07
C TYR A 59 14.48 0.09 -3.92
N ALA A 60 13.76 -0.38 -2.91
CA ALA A 60 13.52 -1.82 -2.70
C ALA A 60 12.77 -2.44 -3.89
N MET A 61 11.77 -1.75 -4.45
CA MET A 61 11.06 -2.22 -5.64
C MET A 61 11.94 -2.27 -6.89
N LEU A 62 12.82 -1.27 -7.09
CA LEU A 62 13.79 -1.30 -8.19
C LEU A 62 14.73 -2.49 -8.07
N SER A 63 15.25 -2.73 -6.86
CA SER A 63 16.15 -3.86 -6.58
C SER A 63 15.45 -5.20 -6.81
N ALA A 64 14.22 -5.36 -6.34
CA ALA A 64 13.43 -6.58 -6.56
C ALA A 64 13.19 -6.84 -8.05
N THR A 65 12.90 -5.80 -8.83
CA THR A 65 12.71 -5.93 -10.29
C THR A 65 14.01 -6.35 -10.99
N GLY A 66 15.16 -5.83 -10.56
CA GLY A 66 16.47 -6.27 -11.04
C GLY A 66 16.72 -7.75 -10.77
N ALA A 67 16.44 -8.22 -9.55
CA ALA A 67 16.57 -9.63 -9.19
C ALA A 67 15.65 -10.55 -10.02
N VAL A 68 14.39 -10.15 -10.20
CA VAL A 68 13.44 -10.88 -11.06
C VAL A 68 13.91 -10.96 -12.51
N ALA A 69 14.47 -9.87 -13.04
CA ALA A 69 15.02 -9.87 -14.40
C ALA A 69 16.20 -10.84 -14.54
N GLU A 70 17.06 -10.92 -13.54
CA GLU A 70 18.20 -11.84 -13.54
C GLU A 70 17.76 -13.30 -13.38
N GLU A 71 16.87 -13.60 -12.43
CA GLU A 71 16.47 -14.97 -12.11
C GLU A 71 15.48 -15.56 -13.13
N MET A 72 14.51 -14.77 -13.60
CA MET A 72 13.42 -15.29 -14.44
C MET A 72 13.63 -15.05 -15.93
N LEU A 73 14.28 -13.94 -16.31
CA LEU A 73 14.47 -13.56 -17.70
C LEU A 73 15.91 -13.79 -18.19
N SER A 74 16.81 -14.28 -17.32
CA SER A 74 18.24 -14.43 -17.61
C SER A 74 18.89 -13.16 -18.19
N MET A 75 18.38 -12.00 -17.80
CA MET A 75 18.89 -10.68 -18.19
C MET A 75 19.79 -10.12 -17.07
N PRO A 76 20.86 -9.38 -17.38
CA PRO A 76 21.66 -8.73 -16.36
C PRO A 76 20.77 -7.84 -15.44
N TYR A 77 21.00 -7.93 -14.13
CA TYR A 77 20.27 -7.20 -13.06
C TYR A 77 20.01 -5.72 -13.40
N ILE A 78 21.03 -5.05 -13.93
CA ILE A 78 20.99 -3.61 -14.22
C ILE A 78 19.91 -3.25 -15.27
N TYR A 79 19.61 -4.14 -16.23
CA TYR A 79 18.56 -3.87 -17.22
C TYR A 79 17.17 -3.88 -16.59
N GLY A 80 16.90 -4.79 -15.65
CA GLY A 80 15.65 -4.79 -14.90
C GLY A 80 15.44 -3.48 -14.12
N VAL A 81 16.50 -3.02 -13.44
CA VAL A 81 16.48 -1.74 -12.70
C VAL A 81 16.23 -0.55 -13.63
N ILE A 82 16.95 -0.47 -14.76
CA ILE A 82 16.79 0.64 -15.73
C ILE A 82 15.42 0.66 -16.36
N ILE A 83 14.89 -0.50 -16.77
CA ILE A 83 13.55 -0.62 -17.39
C ILE A 83 12.48 -0.14 -16.38
N MET A 84 12.56 -0.60 -15.13
CA MET A 84 11.59 -0.21 -14.10
C MET A 84 11.70 1.28 -13.74
N ALA A 85 12.91 1.82 -13.64
CA ALA A 85 13.13 3.23 -13.39
C ALA A 85 12.58 4.11 -14.52
N ALA A 86 12.84 3.73 -15.79
CA ALA A 86 12.32 4.42 -16.97
C ALA A 86 10.79 4.34 -17.04
N ALA A 87 10.20 3.17 -16.82
CA ALA A 87 8.75 3.01 -16.77
C ALA A 87 8.11 3.89 -15.68
N SER A 88 8.69 3.90 -14.48
CA SER A 88 8.23 4.76 -13.38
C SER A 88 8.32 6.25 -13.73
N ALA A 89 9.41 6.68 -14.37
CA ALA A 89 9.57 8.06 -14.81
C ALA A 89 8.50 8.47 -15.83
N VAL A 90 8.22 7.61 -16.81
CA VAL A 90 7.15 7.84 -17.80
C VAL A 90 5.78 7.94 -17.13
N ILE A 91 5.48 7.07 -16.18
CA ILE A 91 4.20 7.10 -15.44
C ILE A 91 4.04 8.41 -14.67
N ILE A 92 5.12 8.85 -13.99
CA ILE A 92 5.10 10.11 -13.22
C ILE A 92 4.85 11.31 -14.14
N THR A 93 5.41 11.35 -15.35
CA THR A 93 5.16 12.45 -16.29
C THR A 93 3.70 12.50 -16.77
N GLY A 94 3.01 11.36 -16.79
CA GLY A 94 1.58 11.27 -17.09
C GLY A 94 0.66 11.73 -15.95
N GLY A 95 1.21 11.99 -14.77
CA GLY A 95 0.49 12.46 -13.58
C GLY A 95 -0.45 11.43 -12.97
N MET A 96 -1.31 11.88 -12.05
CA MET A 96 -2.22 11.02 -11.28
C MET A 96 -3.15 10.17 -12.16
N LYS A 97 -3.63 10.72 -13.27
CA LYS A 97 -4.52 9.97 -14.19
C LYS A 97 -3.84 8.78 -14.84
N ALA A 98 -2.57 8.92 -15.24
CA ALA A 98 -1.81 7.80 -15.80
C ALA A 98 -1.59 6.70 -14.74
N MET A 99 -1.28 7.06 -13.50
CA MET A 99 -1.15 6.11 -12.39
C MET A 99 -2.46 5.37 -12.14
N GLU A 100 -3.59 6.06 -12.17
CA GLU A 100 -4.93 5.49 -11.99
C GLU A 100 -5.25 4.47 -13.11
N TYR A 101 -5.09 4.83 -14.38
CA TYR A 101 -5.33 3.91 -15.50
C TYR A 101 -4.45 2.66 -15.44
N ILE A 102 -3.18 2.81 -15.14
CA ILE A 102 -2.24 1.69 -15.04
C ILE A 102 -2.62 0.80 -13.87
N SER A 103 -2.99 1.38 -12.73
CA SER A 103 -3.43 0.62 -11.54
C SER A 103 -4.70 -0.18 -11.80
N ILE A 104 -5.67 0.36 -12.53
CA ILE A 104 -6.91 -0.34 -12.90
C ILE A 104 -6.61 -1.62 -13.71
N ILE A 105 -5.55 -1.62 -14.51
CA ILE A 105 -5.16 -2.79 -15.31
C ILE A 105 -4.26 -3.74 -14.52
N ILE A 106 -3.23 -3.20 -13.86
CA ILE A 106 -2.20 -4.03 -13.22
C ILE A 106 -2.71 -4.67 -11.92
N VAL A 107 -3.49 -3.97 -11.11
CA VAL A 107 -3.93 -4.48 -9.80
C VAL A 107 -4.78 -5.74 -9.93
N PRO A 108 -5.80 -5.84 -10.81
CA PRO A 108 -6.54 -7.10 -11.01
C PRO A 108 -5.64 -8.25 -11.48
N ILE A 109 -4.67 -7.99 -12.35
CA ILE A 109 -3.72 -9.00 -12.83
C ILE A 109 -2.86 -9.52 -11.68
N LEU A 110 -2.35 -8.63 -10.82
CA LEU A 110 -1.58 -9.00 -9.64
C LEU A 110 -2.42 -9.82 -8.65
N ILE A 111 -3.66 -9.40 -8.36
CA ILE A 111 -4.56 -10.14 -7.48
C ILE A 111 -4.83 -11.54 -8.05
N ALA A 112 -5.13 -11.64 -9.34
CA ALA A 112 -5.34 -12.92 -10.00
C ALA A 112 -4.10 -13.82 -9.93
N GLY A 113 -2.89 -13.25 -10.14
CA GLY A 113 -1.62 -13.95 -10.01
C GLY A 113 -1.38 -14.48 -8.59
N ILE A 114 -1.60 -13.66 -7.57
CA ILE A 114 -1.46 -14.05 -6.17
C ILE A 114 -2.45 -15.15 -5.81
N CYS A 115 -3.71 -15.02 -6.22
CA CYS A 115 -4.74 -16.05 -6.01
C CYS A 115 -4.37 -17.37 -6.71
N PHE A 116 -3.84 -17.31 -7.93
CA PHE A 116 -3.41 -18.50 -8.66
C PHE A 116 -2.23 -19.21 -8.01
N ILE A 117 -1.23 -18.47 -7.55
CA ILE A 117 -0.08 -19.02 -6.82
C ILE A 117 -0.52 -19.56 -5.47
N GLY A 118 -1.33 -18.80 -4.72
CA GLY A 118 -1.84 -19.21 -3.41
C GLY A 118 -2.69 -20.48 -3.48
N ALA A 119 -3.51 -20.63 -4.53
CA ALA A 119 -4.31 -21.83 -4.74
C ALA A 119 -3.48 -23.10 -5.06
N LYS A 120 -2.27 -22.92 -5.59
CA LYS A 120 -1.34 -24.02 -5.89
C LYS A 120 -0.36 -24.32 -4.74
N SER A 121 -0.21 -23.39 -3.81
CA SER A 121 0.67 -23.55 -2.66
C SER A 121 0.02 -24.45 -1.60
N GLU A 122 0.71 -25.50 -1.15
CA GLU A 122 0.25 -26.25 0.00
C GLU A 122 0.25 -25.34 1.24
N PRO A 123 -0.84 -25.32 2.03
CA PRO A 123 -0.91 -24.47 3.20
C PRO A 123 0.10 -24.95 4.26
N LYS A 124 1.26 -24.34 4.30
CA LYS A 124 2.19 -24.52 5.41
C LYS A 124 1.64 -23.79 6.62
N ILE A 125 0.99 -24.53 7.51
CA ILE A 125 0.49 -23.97 8.77
C ILE A 125 1.72 -23.67 9.64
N TYR A 126 2.17 -22.43 9.67
CA TYR A 126 3.12 -21.95 10.67
C TYR A 126 2.40 -21.86 12.01
N ILE A 127 2.51 -22.91 12.79
CA ILE A 127 2.08 -22.93 14.21
C ILE A 127 3.27 -22.44 15.01
N GLY A 128 3.29 -21.20 15.42
CA GLY A 128 4.33 -20.78 16.33
C GLY A 128 4.60 -19.27 16.38
N GLY A 129 3.65 -18.49 16.85
CA GLY A 129 3.90 -17.15 17.36
C GLY A 129 3.15 -16.95 18.66
N ASN A 130 3.82 -16.48 19.72
CA ASN A 130 3.13 -15.99 20.91
C ASN A 130 2.14 -14.92 20.48
N GLY A 131 0.90 -14.93 20.99
CA GLY A 131 -0.16 -14.02 20.57
C GLY A 131 0.26 -12.54 20.54
N GLY A 132 1.17 -12.12 21.40
CA GLY A 132 1.74 -10.77 21.40
C GLY A 132 2.59 -10.44 20.16
N SER A 133 3.36 -11.39 19.64
CA SER A 133 4.15 -11.18 18.41
C SER A 133 3.28 -11.08 17.16
N VAL A 134 2.17 -11.80 17.12
CA VAL A 134 1.20 -11.75 16.02
C VAL A 134 0.50 -10.39 15.95
N VAL A 135 0.09 -9.85 17.09
CA VAL A 135 -0.54 -8.53 17.17
C VAL A 135 0.45 -7.44 16.78
N LEU A 136 1.68 -7.50 17.30
CA LEU A 136 2.73 -6.53 16.95
C LEU A 136 3.03 -6.55 15.45
N SER A 137 3.17 -7.71 14.85
CA SER A 137 3.37 -7.85 13.39
C SER A 137 2.18 -7.29 12.61
N ALA A 138 0.95 -7.52 13.07
CA ALA A 138 -0.25 -6.97 12.45
C ALA A 138 -0.27 -5.43 12.51
N VAL A 139 0.09 -4.84 13.66
CA VAL A 139 0.17 -3.38 13.83
C VAL A 139 1.25 -2.78 12.94
N ILE A 140 2.45 -3.36 12.88
CA ILE A 140 3.53 -2.90 12.00
C ILE A 140 3.09 -2.97 10.54
N TYR A 141 2.47 -4.09 10.13
CA TYR A 141 1.97 -4.28 8.77
C TYR A 141 0.92 -3.22 8.39
N VAL A 142 -0.03 -2.94 9.27
CA VAL A 142 -1.04 -1.92 9.05
C VAL A 142 -0.41 -0.53 9.01
N SER A 143 0.54 -0.24 9.89
CA SER A 143 1.15 1.08 10.01
C SER A 143 1.82 1.54 8.70
N TYR A 144 2.64 0.70 8.06
CA TYR A 144 3.30 1.11 6.82
C TYR A 144 2.32 1.20 5.63
N ASN A 145 1.32 0.32 5.57
CA ASN A 145 0.27 0.40 4.56
C ASN A 145 -0.61 1.65 4.74
N THR A 146 -0.83 2.05 5.99
CA THR A 146 -1.57 3.25 6.38
C THR A 146 -0.93 4.53 5.84
N ILE A 147 0.40 4.66 5.94
CA ILE A 147 1.13 5.82 5.40
C ILE A 147 0.92 5.94 3.89
N THR A 148 1.02 4.83 3.17
CA THR A 148 0.81 4.79 1.72
C THR A 148 -0.65 5.10 1.35
N ALA A 149 -1.61 4.49 2.06
CA ALA A 149 -3.03 4.71 1.83
C ALA A 149 -3.44 6.17 2.06
N ALA A 150 -2.94 6.81 3.13
CA ALA A 150 -3.22 8.21 3.40
C ALA A 150 -2.75 9.14 2.29
N ALA A 151 -1.53 8.93 1.79
CA ALA A 151 -0.96 9.73 0.71
C ALA A 151 -1.80 9.62 -0.59
N ILE A 152 -2.34 8.44 -0.89
CA ILE A 152 -3.20 8.22 -2.06
C ILE A 152 -4.59 8.84 -1.85
N MET A 153 -5.21 8.60 -0.70
CA MET A 153 -6.58 9.05 -0.41
C MET A 153 -6.74 10.57 -0.43
N VAL A 154 -5.71 11.31 -0.02
CA VAL A 154 -5.73 12.78 -0.02
C VAL A 154 -5.66 13.35 -1.44
N ASN A 155 -5.02 12.64 -2.38
CA ASN A 155 -4.89 13.09 -3.77
C ASN A 155 -6.14 12.83 -4.64
N GLU A 156 -7.12 12.08 -4.17
CA GLU A 156 -8.39 11.91 -4.86
C GLU A 156 -9.28 13.15 -4.65
N GLU A 157 -9.43 13.98 -5.68
CA GLU A 157 -10.12 15.28 -5.67
C GLU A 157 -11.61 15.23 -5.29
N LYS A 158 -12.22 14.06 -5.13
CA LYS A 158 -13.65 13.89 -4.82
C LYS A 158 -13.95 12.66 -3.98
N SER A 159 -13.38 12.56 -2.80
CA SER A 159 -13.88 11.57 -1.86
C SER A 159 -15.23 12.02 -1.27
N SER A 160 -16.33 11.64 -1.92
CA SER A 160 -17.64 11.61 -1.26
C SER A 160 -17.52 10.66 -0.05
N LYS A 161 -18.20 10.97 1.06
CA LYS A 161 -18.24 10.08 2.25
C LYS A 161 -18.57 8.64 1.91
N ALA A 162 -19.45 8.42 0.92
CA ALA A 162 -19.81 7.11 0.40
C ALA A 162 -18.64 6.39 -0.28
N ASN A 163 -17.82 7.10 -1.05
CA ASN A 163 -16.66 6.53 -1.74
C ASN A 163 -15.58 6.07 -0.75
N GLY A 164 -15.35 6.83 0.33
CA GLY A 164 -14.39 6.45 1.37
C GLY A 164 -14.76 5.15 2.10
N ILE A 165 -16.04 4.94 2.39
CA ILE A 165 -16.53 3.70 3.01
C ILE A 165 -16.33 2.52 2.04
N VAL A 166 -16.74 2.68 0.78
CA VAL A 166 -16.59 1.65 -0.25
C VAL A 166 -15.11 1.31 -0.47
N THR A 167 -14.24 2.31 -0.59
CA THR A 167 -12.80 2.12 -0.72
C THR A 167 -12.22 1.38 0.48
N GLY A 168 -12.61 1.76 1.70
CA GLY A 168 -12.18 1.09 2.94
C GLY A 168 -12.58 -0.39 2.98
N ILE A 169 -13.82 -0.70 2.60
CA ILE A 169 -14.31 -2.09 2.53
C ILE A 169 -13.54 -2.88 1.47
N LEU A 170 -13.35 -2.34 0.27
CA LEU A 170 -12.64 -3.01 -0.82
C LEU A 170 -11.17 -3.26 -0.46
N CYS A 171 -10.47 -2.27 0.09
CA CYS A 171 -9.08 -2.43 0.52
C CYS A 171 -8.94 -3.45 1.65
N ALA A 172 -9.80 -3.42 2.66
CA ALA A 172 -9.79 -4.39 3.75
C ALA A 172 -10.10 -5.81 3.24
N ALA A 173 -11.07 -5.95 2.33
CA ALA A 173 -11.40 -7.24 1.71
C ALA A 173 -10.24 -7.77 0.88
N ALA A 174 -9.59 -6.94 0.05
CA ALA A 174 -8.43 -7.32 -0.74
C ALA A 174 -7.25 -7.77 0.15
N MET A 175 -6.97 -7.03 1.23
CA MET A 175 -5.92 -7.41 2.19
C MET A 175 -6.24 -8.74 2.89
N MET A 176 -7.50 -8.97 3.28
CA MET A 176 -7.90 -10.24 3.91
C MET A 176 -7.79 -11.41 2.93
N VAL A 177 -8.24 -11.23 1.68
CA VAL A 177 -8.15 -12.30 0.66
C VAL A 177 -6.69 -12.63 0.35
N MET A 178 -5.86 -11.63 0.07
CA MET A 178 -4.43 -11.85 -0.21
C MET A 178 -3.70 -12.48 0.98
N GLY A 179 -3.96 -11.99 2.19
CA GLY A 179 -3.33 -12.55 3.40
C GLY A 179 -3.83 -13.94 3.76
N TYR A 180 -5.02 -14.36 3.32
CA TYR A 180 -5.52 -15.72 3.51
C TYR A 180 -4.94 -16.71 2.52
N MET A 181 -4.58 -16.24 1.31
CA MET A 181 -4.02 -17.05 0.22
C MET A 181 -2.51 -17.29 0.35
N ILE A 182 -1.79 -16.46 1.11
CA ILE A 182 -0.37 -16.61 1.42
C ILE A 182 -0.18 -17.34 2.74
#